data_f016d013d3aa7e130cfaa8be08d61cfc
#
_entry.id   f016d013d3aa7e130cfaa8be08d61cfc
#
_cell.length_a   1.000
_cell.length_b   1.000
_cell.length_c   1.000
_cell.angle_alpha   90.00
_cell.angle_beta   90.00
_cell.angle_gamma   90.00
#
_symmetry.space_group_name_H-M   'P 1'
#
loop_
_entity.id
_entity.type
_entity.pdbx_description
1 polymer ?
#
loop_
_entity_poly.entity_id
_entity_poly.type
_entity_poly.pdbx_seq_one_letter_code
_entity_poly.pdbx_strand_id
1 'polypeptide(L)'
;MHVFVRRIFSPRYPSFIFAVFLAAVTIFVYRPAWHGGFLWDDDAYIINNELLTAPGGWWRIWFSLDSPSQYFPLTYSTFRIEHALWGLNTTGYHWVNLLLHVANALLVWAVLARLKVPGAVGCGNLCATSGAG
;
A
#
# COMPACT_ATOMS: atom_id res chain seq x y z
N MET A 1 21.35 -8.75 -11.45
CA MET A 1 20.23 -8.22 -10.67
C MET A 1 19.91 -6.76 -10.98
N HIS A 2 20.90 -5.89 -11.25
CA HIS A 2 20.71 -4.46 -11.60
C HIS A 2 19.99 -4.19 -12.93
N VAL A 3 20.11 -5.06 -13.93
CA VAL A 3 19.48 -4.89 -15.26
C VAL A 3 17.97 -5.13 -15.22
N PHE A 4 17.51 -5.99 -14.30
CA PHE A 4 16.09 -6.34 -14.18
C PHE A 4 15.26 -5.19 -13.61
N VAL A 5 15.79 -4.47 -12.62
CA VAL A 5 15.11 -3.34 -11.97
C VAL A 5 14.97 -2.13 -12.92
N ARG A 6 15.98 -1.86 -13.77
CA ARG A 6 15.93 -0.76 -14.74
C ARG A 6 14.84 -0.91 -15.80
N ARG A 7 14.45 -2.14 -16.16
CA ARG A 7 13.34 -2.37 -17.12
C ARG A 7 11.94 -2.17 -16.52
N ILE A 8 11.83 -2.15 -15.19
CA ILE A 8 10.54 -1.90 -14.51
C ILE A 8 10.13 -0.43 -14.64
N PHE A 9 11.10 0.46 -14.59
CA PHE A 9 10.92 1.91 -14.48
C PHE A 9 11.43 2.70 -15.69
N SER A 10 11.48 2.13 -16.90
CA SER A 10 11.72 2.98 -18.06
C SER A 10 10.45 3.83 -18.32
N PRO A 11 10.47 5.12 -18.04
CA PRO A 11 9.28 5.96 -18.13
C PRO A 11 8.99 6.24 -19.62
N ARG A 12 8.01 5.55 -20.15
CA ARG A 12 7.28 6.08 -21.29
C ARG A 12 6.33 7.13 -20.73
N TYR A 13 6.49 8.37 -21.11
CA TYR A 13 5.76 9.53 -20.59
C TYR A 13 4.25 9.30 -20.33
N PRO A 14 3.48 8.61 -21.20
CA PRO A 14 2.07 8.33 -20.95
C PRO A 14 1.85 7.42 -19.73
N SER A 15 2.77 6.50 -19.45
CA SER A 15 2.67 5.59 -18.28
C SER A 15 2.90 6.32 -16.96
N PHE A 16 3.78 7.32 -16.95
CA PHE A 16 4.02 8.14 -15.75
C PHE A 16 2.82 9.03 -15.42
N ILE A 17 2.25 9.69 -16.44
CA ILE A 17 1.05 10.54 -16.26
C ILE A 17 -0.10 9.71 -15.71
N PHE A 18 -0.32 8.50 -16.24
CA PHE A 18 -1.35 7.60 -15.73
C PHE A 18 -1.10 7.17 -14.28
N ALA A 19 0.15 6.86 -13.92
CA ALA A 19 0.52 6.52 -12.55
C ALA A 19 0.24 7.67 -11.57
N VAL A 20 0.61 8.89 -11.95
CA VAL A 20 0.34 10.10 -11.16
C VAL A 20 -1.17 10.34 -11.04
N PHE A 21 -1.91 10.20 -12.13
CA PHE A 21 -3.36 10.32 -12.13
C PHE A 21 -4.02 9.28 -11.21
N LEU A 22 -3.62 8.01 -11.32
CA LEU A 22 -4.13 6.93 -10.48
C LEU A 22 -3.87 7.20 -8.99
N ALA A 23 -2.65 7.62 -8.64
CA ALA A 23 -2.30 7.98 -7.28
C ALA A 23 -3.14 9.18 -6.78
N ALA A 24 -3.27 10.22 -7.58
CA ALA A 24 -4.05 11.41 -7.23
C ALA A 24 -5.54 11.09 -7.02
N VAL A 25 -6.13 10.30 -7.89
CA VAL A 25 -7.54 9.86 -7.76
C VAL A 25 -7.71 9.02 -6.50
N THR A 26 -6.79 8.07 -6.23
CA THR A 26 -6.85 7.26 -5.01
C THR A 26 -6.81 8.15 -3.77
N ILE A 27 -5.86 9.07 -3.67
CA ILE A 27 -5.73 10.00 -2.54
C ILE A 27 -7.01 10.85 -2.39
N PHE A 28 -7.56 11.34 -3.48
CA PHE A 28 -8.76 12.17 -3.47
C PHE A 28 -10.00 11.41 -2.99
N VAL A 29 -10.21 10.19 -3.48
CA VAL A 29 -11.37 9.34 -3.10
C VAL A 29 -11.31 8.97 -1.61
N TYR A 30 -10.12 8.74 -1.06
CA TYR A 30 -9.93 8.41 0.35
C TYR A 30 -9.86 9.62 1.29
N ARG A 31 -10.06 10.85 0.79
CA ARG A 31 -10.05 12.07 1.60
C ARG A 31 -10.94 12.01 2.86
N PRO A 32 -12.15 11.43 2.83
CA PRO A 32 -12.98 11.34 4.04
C PRO A 32 -12.33 10.52 5.16
N ALA A 33 -11.48 9.56 4.85
CA ALA A 33 -10.80 8.72 5.84
C ALA A 33 -9.67 9.43 6.60
N TRP A 34 -9.16 10.59 6.10
CA TRP A 34 -8.00 11.27 6.70
C TRP A 34 -8.22 11.71 8.15
N HIS A 35 -9.47 11.97 8.51
CA HIS A 35 -9.88 12.43 9.85
C HIS A 35 -10.81 11.42 10.54
N GLY A 36 -10.81 10.18 10.09
CA GLY A 36 -11.55 9.10 10.72
C GLY A 36 -10.97 8.76 12.10
N GLY A 37 -11.83 8.25 13.01
CA GLY A 37 -11.41 7.65 14.27
C GLY A 37 -11.05 6.17 14.09
N PHE A 38 -10.55 5.55 15.16
CA PHE A 38 -10.45 4.10 15.24
C PHE A 38 -11.85 3.46 15.21
N LEU A 39 -11.97 2.32 14.53
CA LEU A 39 -13.23 1.61 14.33
C LEU A 39 -13.05 0.12 14.62
N TRP A 40 -14.09 -0.48 15.24
CA TRP A 40 -14.19 -1.92 15.41
C TRP A 40 -12.97 -2.59 16.03
N ASP A 41 -12.24 -3.35 15.21
CA ASP A 41 -11.10 -4.16 15.63
C ASP A 41 -9.87 -3.35 16.03
N ASP A 42 -9.82 -2.05 15.73
CA ASP A 42 -8.71 -1.17 16.08
C ASP A 42 -8.49 -1.09 17.59
N ASP A 43 -9.57 -1.27 18.38
CA ASP A 43 -9.47 -1.34 19.84
C ASP A 43 -8.58 -2.51 20.29
N ALA A 44 -8.73 -3.67 19.67
CA ALA A 44 -7.97 -4.86 20.00
C ALA A 44 -6.58 -4.87 19.37
N TYR A 45 -6.46 -4.35 18.15
CA TYR A 45 -5.20 -4.41 17.38
C TYR A 45 -4.24 -3.27 17.71
N ILE A 46 -4.75 -2.11 18.12
CA ILE A 46 -3.94 -0.89 18.33
C ILE A 46 -4.06 -0.39 19.75
N ILE A 47 -5.29 -0.08 20.24
CA ILE A 47 -5.46 0.64 21.50
C ILE A 47 -5.08 -0.23 22.70
N ASN A 48 -5.60 -1.46 22.76
CA ASN A 48 -5.41 -2.40 23.88
C ASN A 48 -4.35 -3.47 23.59
N ASN A 49 -3.50 -3.27 22.60
CA ASN A 49 -2.49 -4.25 22.21
C ASN A 49 -1.15 -4.00 22.89
N GLU A 50 -0.88 -4.76 23.94
CA GLU A 50 0.40 -4.69 24.66
C GLU A 50 1.63 -5.01 23.80
N LEU A 51 1.49 -5.75 22.69
CA LEU A 51 2.60 -6.05 21.78
C LEU A 51 3.22 -4.80 21.18
N LEU A 52 2.45 -3.70 21.10
CA LEU A 52 2.92 -2.44 20.51
C LEU A 52 3.83 -1.65 21.45
N THR A 53 3.67 -1.81 22.76
CA THR A 53 4.36 -0.99 23.76
C THR A 53 5.32 -1.79 24.64
N ALA A 54 5.02 -3.08 24.92
CA ALA A 54 5.77 -3.87 25.88
C ALA A 54 7.25 -4.08 25.49
N PRO A 55 8.15 -4.16 26.47
CA PRO A 55 9.52 -4.64 26.27
C PRO A 55 9.50 -6.04 25.63
N GLY A 56 10.35 -6.26 24.63
CA GLY A 56 10.38 -7.55 23.91
C GLY A 56 9.19 -7.80 22.96
N GLY A 57 8.34 -6.79 22.72
CA GLY A 57 7.19 -6.93 21.81
C GLY A 57 7.57 -7.38 20.40
N TRP A 58 8.73 -6.96 19.88
CA TRP A 58 9.24 -7.44 18.61
C TRP A 58 9.40 -8.96 18.56
N TRP A 59 10.00 -9.55 19.59
CA TRP A 59 10.15 -10.99 19.69
C TRP A 59 8.79 -11.69 19.79
N ARG A 60 7.88 -11.16 20.63
CA ARG A 60 6.52 -11.72 20.79
C ARG A 60 5.73 -11.68 19.49
N ILE A 61 5.81 -10.60 18.72
CA ILE A 61 5.14 -10.44 17.42
C ILE A 61 5.54 -11.56 16.45
N TRP A 62 6.82 -11.95 16.42
CA TRP A 62 7.32 -12.89 15.42
C TRP A 62 7.38 -14.33 15.90
N PHE A 63 7.55 -14.58 17.18
CA PHE A 63 7.87 -15.92 17.73
C PHE A 63 6.91 -16.39 18.80
N SER A 64 5.86 -15.63 19.14
CA SER A 64 4.81 -16.04 20.07
C SER A 64 3.48 -16.10 19.35
N LEU A 65 2.61 -16.97 19.82
CA LEU A 65 1.23 -17.05 19.37
C LEU A 65 0.28 -16.25 20.28
N ASP A 66 0.81 -15.48 21.21
CA ASP A 66 0.06 -14.62 22.15
C ASP A 66 -0.45 -13.34 21.48
N SER A 67 -0.96 -13.45 20.28
CA SER A 67 -1.54 -12.28 19.62
C SER A 67 -3.00 -12.07 20.05
N PRO A 68 -3.48 -10.83 20.11
CA PRO A 68 -4.83 -10.54 20.61
C PRO A 68 -5.95 -11.25 19.85
N SER A 69 -5.74 -11.53 18.59
CA SER A 69 -6.75 -12.13 17.71
C SER A 69 -6.16 -13.19 16.78
N GLN A 70 -5.20 -12.82 15.95
CA GLN A 70 -4.61 -13.70 14.94
C GLN A 70 -3.12 -13.42 14.78
N TYR A 71 -2.37 -14.36 14.18
CA TYR A 71 -0.95 -14.21 13.93
C TYR A 71 -0.69 -13.37 12.67
N PHE A 72 -0.49 -12.05 12.85
CA PHE A 72 -0.21 -11.09 11.79
C PHE A 72 1.11 -10.35 12.04
N PRO A 73 2.29 -11.01 11.95
CA PRO A 73 3.55 -10.40 12.38
C PRO A 73 3.92 -9.14 11.60
N LEU A 74 3.65 -9.08 10.29
CA LEU A 74 3.91 -7.88 9.50
C LEU A 74 3.01 -6.71 9.93
N THR A 75 1.71 -6.96 10.10
CA THR A 75 0.74 -5.93 10.51
C THR A 75 1.07 -5.38 11.91
N TYR A 76 1.35 -6.26 12.87
CA TYR A 76 1.74 -5.80 14.20
C TYR A 76 3.11 -5.10 14.22
N SER A 77 4.01 -5.46 13.31
CA SER A 77 5.29 -4.75 13.15
C SER A 77 5.07 -3.32 12.64
N THR A 78 4.19 -3.12 11.65
CA THR A 78 3.85 -1.78 11.17
C THR A 78 3.15 -0.99 12.26
N PHE A 79 2.14 -1.55 12.93
CA PHE A 79 1.45 -0.88 14.03
C PHE A 79 2.38 -0.48 15.18
N ARG A 80 3.37 -1.32 15.51
CA ARG A 80 4.36 -0.98 16.53
C ARG A 80 5.22 0.21 16.13
N ILE A 81 5.64 0.28 14.86
CA ILE A 81 6.38 1.43 14.31
C ILE A 81 5.49 2.68 14.33
N GLU A 82 4.27 2.56 13.84
CA GLU A 82 3.30 3.65 13.78
C GLU A 82 2.98 4.18 15.17
N HIS A 83 2.75 3.28 16.14
CA HIS A 83 2.53 3.66 17.53
C HIS A 83 3.74 4.38 18.14
N ALA A 84 4.95 3.97 17.81
CA ALA A 84 6.17 4.65 18.28
C ALA A 84 6.35 6.05 17.67
N LEU A 85 5.83 6.28 16.44
CA LEU A 85 5.96 7.55 15.74
C LEU A 85 4.92 8.59 16.16
N TRP A 86 3.67 8.19 16.34
CA TRP A 86 2.55 9.11 16.61
C TRP A 86 1.53 8.63 17.64
N GLY A 87 1.87 7.59 18.42
CA GLY A 87 1.00 7.09 19.48
C GLY A 87 -0.38 6.65 18.94
N LEU A 88 -1.44 7.18 19.54
CA LEU A 88 -2.82 6.87 19.13
C LEU A 88 -3.43 7.93 18.18
N ASN A 89 -2.61 8.72 17.49
CA ASN A 89 -3.11 9.64 16.50
C ASN A 89 -3.52 8.89 15.21
N THR A 90 -4.81 8.71 15.01
CA THR A 90 -5.42 7.95 13.91
C THR A 90 -4.98 8.43 12.53
N THR A 91 -4.74 9.73 12.37
CA THR A 91 -4.33 10.32 11.09
C THR A 91 -3.08 9.64 10.52
N GLY A 92 -2.09 9.32 11.38
CA GLY A 92 -0.86 8.63 10.96
C GLY A 92 -1.16 7.25 10.36
N TYR A 93 -1.97 6.45 11.04
CA TYR A 93 -2.38 5.11 10.57
C TYR A 93 -3.16 5.17 9.25
N HIS A 94 -4.07 6.14 9.13
CA HIS A 94 -4.82 6.33 7.87
C HIS A 94 -3.91 6.71 6.70
N TRP A 95 -2.89 7.55 6.93
CA TRP A 95 -1.92 7.90 5.89
C TRP A 95 -1.07 6.71 5.46
N VAL A 96 -0.62 5.87 6.38
CA VAL A 96 0.13 4.64 6.02
C VAL A 96 -0.74 3.70 5.21
N ASN A 97 -1.97 3.45 5.64
CA ASN A 97 -2.91 2.61 4.91
C ASN A 97 -3.19 3.16 3.51
N LEU A 98 -3.38 4.48 3.37
CA LEU A 98 -3.57 5.12 2.09
C LEU A 98 -2.36 4.98 1.17
N LEU A 99 -1.15 5.17 1.69
CA LEU A 99 0.09 5.00 0.90
C LEU A 99 0.27 3.55 0.45
N LEU A 100 -0.01 2.58 1.31
CA LEU A 100 0.01 1.16 0.94
C LEU A 100 -1.04 0.85 -0.13
N HIS A 101 -2.23 1.47 -0.04
CA HIS A 101 -3.27 1.29 -1.05
C HIS A 101 -2.86 1.88 -2.41
N VAL A 102 -2.27 3.07 -2.42
CA VAL A 102 -1.70 3.68 -3.64
C VAL A 102 -0.60 2.77 -4.23
N ALA A 103 0.32 2.28 -3.39
CA ALA A 103 1.38 1.37 -3.84
C ALA A 103 0.79 0.10 -4.46
N ASN A 104 -0.22 -0.51 -3.84
CA ASN A 104 -0.93 -1.66 -4.36
C ASN A 104 -1.59 -1.38 -5.72
N ALA A 105 -2.30 -0.27 -5.84
CA ALA A 105 -2.93 0.13 -7.11
C ALA A 105 -1.91 0.27 -8.23
N LEU A 106 -0.76 0.89 -7.95
CA LEU A 106 0.34 1.04 -8.90
C LEU A 106 1.00 -0.30 -9.26
N LEU A 107 1.16 -1.20 -8.29
CA LEU A 107 1.71 -2.54 -8.53
C LEU A 107 0.76 -3.37 -9.39
N VAL A 108 -0.53 -3.39 -9.08
CA VAL A 108 -1.55 -4.09 -9.88
C VAL A 108 -1.54 -3.55 -11.31
N TRP A 109 -1.57 -2.23 -11.48
CA TRP A 109 -1.47 -1.64 -12.81
C TRP A 109 -0.18 -2.04 -13.53
N ALA A 110 0.98 -2.03 -12.87
CA ALA A 110 2.25 -2.42 -13.45
C ALA A 110 2.26 -3.89 -13.90
N VAL A 111 1.65 -4.78 -13.12
CA VAL A 111 1.49 -6.20 -13.47
C VAL A 111 0.58 -6.35 -14.69
N LEU A 112 -0.59 -5.70 -14.71
CA LEU A 112 -1.52 -5.76 -15.83
C LEU A 112 -0.90 -5.21 -17.12
N ALA A 113 -0.15 -4.12 -17.01
CA ALA A 113 0.58 -3.55 -18.14
C ALA A 113 1.66 -4.50 -18.68
N ARG A 114 2.35 -5.25 -17.81
CA ARG A 114 3.32 -6.28 -18.22
C ARG A 114 2.70 -7.48 -18.88
N LEU A 115 1.55 -7.90 -18.37
CA LEU A 115 0.75 -8.98 -18.95
C LEU A 115 0.06 -8.56 -20.25
N LYS A 116 0.21 -7.29 -20.67
CA LYS A 116 -0.40 -6.71 -21.87
C LYS A 116 -1.93 -6.88 -21.89
N VAL A 117 -2.55 -6.79 -20.71
CA VAL A 117 -4.01 -6.84 -20.60
C VAL A 117 -4.59 -5.63 -21.35
N PRO A 118 -5.57 -5.83 -22.26
CA PRO A 118 -6.21 -4.74 -22.99
C PRO A 118 -6.77 -3.68 -22.04
N GLY A 119 -6.44 -2.40 -22.29
CA GLY A 119 -6.87 -1.28 -21.45
C GLY A 119 -5.91 -0.93 -20.31
N ALA A 120 -5.00 -1.81 -19.88
CA ALA A 120 -4.00 -1.49 -18.85
C ALA A 120 -2.88 -0.59 -19.38
N VAL A 121 -2.64 -0.61 -20.68
CA VAL A 121 -1.70 0.27 -21.38
C VAL A 121 -2.55 1.23 -22.19
N GLY A 122 -2.66 2.49 -21.76
CA GLY A 122 -3.50 3.48 -22.45
C GLY A 122 -3.32 3.46 -23.96
N CYS A 123 -4.32 3.91 -24.69
CA CYS A 123 -4.55 3.81 -26.15
C CYS A 123 -3.37 4.09 -27.11
N GLY A 124 -2.20 4.46 -26.60
CA GLY A 124 -1.02 4.77 -27.43
C GLY A 124 -0.45 3.61 -28.27
N ASN A 125 -0.75 2.36 -27.92
CA ASN A 125 -0.22 1.20 -28.66
C ASN A 125 -1.24 0.51 -29.59
N LEU A 126 -2.51 0.85 -29.53
CA LEU A 126 -3.53 0.26 -30.41
C LEU A 126 -3.52 0.87 -31.82
N CYS A 127 -3.00 2.09 -31.99
CA CYS A 127 -2.87 2.71 -33.31
C CYS A 127 -1.64 2.26 -34.10
N ALA A 128 -0.65 1.60 -33.47
CA ALA A 128 0.57 1.20 -34.16
C ALA A 128 0.47 -0.17 -34.89
N THR A 129 -0.55 -0.98 -34.60
CA THR A 129 -0.73 -2.30 -35.20
C THR A 129 -1.77 -2.33 -36.32
N SER A 130 -2.48 -1.25 -36.59
CA SER A 130 -3.50 -1.19 -37.65
C SER A 130 -3.00 -0.63 -39.00
N GLY A 131 -1.69 -0.47 -39.18
CA GLY A 131 -1.08 0.14 -40.35
C GLY A 131 -0.19 -0.78 -41.19
N ALA A 132 -0.29 -2.11 -41.06
CA ALA A 132 0.43 -3.08 -41.89
C ALA A 132 -0.56 -4.13 -42.43
N GLY A 133 -1.28 -3.77 -43.47
CA GLY A 133 -2.07 -4.61 -44.32
C GLY A 133 -1.90 -4.16 -45.75
#